data_8fe79a6f6b917eb88cc921734b3e5036
#
_entry.id   8fe79a6f6b917eb88cc921734b3e5036
#
_cell.length_a   1.000
_cell.length_b   1.000
_cell.length_c   1.000
_cell.angle_alpha   90.00
_cell.angle_beta   90.00
_cell.angle_gamma   90.00
#
_symmetry.space_group_name_H-M   'P 1'
#
loop_
_entity.id
_entity.type
_entity.pdbx_description
1 polymer ?
#
loop_
_entity_poly.entity_id
_entity_poly.type
_entity_poly.pdbx_seq_one_letter_code
_entity_poly.pdbx_strand_id
1 'polypeptide(L)'
;MTTPTDPDGPEPEAPEPDPSEPGPSEAGASGPDPGPPPGCPAHGGSGIPLSGTRFQTEPTSLYREMRRDHGAVAPIVLDGDIPAWLVLGYREVHQLTSDPVLFTRDSEVWNQWDRIPEDWPLGPMIGRKQPSILYTVGERHRERAAMISDALEEVDPILLRHHTERFADELIDGFCAEGRTDIIGRYAMLLPVRILAKIFGFPDEQAPGLVTALNDMVDGRERALAGQRHLGESMTGLVAEKRAVPGIDVTSLMLDNTAGFTDQEVAEDLVVMVASAHQPTADWIGNSLRLMLTDDRFAASLSGGRHSVAEAMNEVLWEDTPVQNAIGRWASRDTSLGGCLIKAGDLVLLGIAGANYDPQIRTDSSALTGGNNAFFSFGHGEHRCPFPAQEIAEVIARTAIEVLLDRLPDIDLAVSPDEGLSWRPSPWLRGLVELPVRFTATPVVGGTP
;
A
#
# COMPACT_ATOMS: atom_id res chain seq x y z
N MET A 1 69.20 12.35 26.76
CA MET A 1 69.15 12.17 28.21
C MET A 1 67.69 11.97 28.56
N THR A 2 67.35 10.76 28.70
CA THR A 2 65.96 10.28 28.97
C THR A 2 65.97 9.72 30.39
N THR A 3 65.14 10.24 31.25
CA THR A 3 64.86 9.64 32.56
C THR A 3 63.52 8.91 32.49
N PRO A 4 63.43 7.69 33.00
CA PRO A 4 62.20 6.93 33.05
C PRO A 4 61.38 7.30 34.30
N THR A 5 60.10 7.42 34.16
CA THR A 5 59.09 7.58 35.22
C THR A 5 58.53 6.22 35.61
N ASP A 6 58.55 5.98 36.91
CA ASP A 6 58.15 4.82 37.68
C ASP A 6 56.63 4.65 37.69
N PRO A 7 56.05 3.43 37.57
CA PRO A 7 54.62 3.18 37.64
C PRO A 7 54.20 2.46 38.96
N ASP A 8 54.26 3.14 40.09
CA ASP A 8 53.66 2.62 41.33
C ASP A 8 53.20 3.79 42.22
N GLY A 9 51.94 4.19 42.02
CA GLY A 9 51.19 5.04 42.95
C GLY A 9 49.94 4.26 43.43
N PRO A 10 49.56 4.34 44.71
CA PRO A 10 48.46 3.54 45.25
C PRO A 10 47.10 3.98 44.72
N GLU A 11 46.27 2.99 44.39
CA GLU A 11 44.84 3.18 44.06
C GLU A 11 44.12 3.87 45.21
N PRO A 12 43.21 4.80 44.94
CA PRO A 12 42.33 5.38 45.97
C PRO A 12 41.31 4.35 46.47
N GLU A 13 41.26 4.16 47.76
CA GLU A 13 40.23 3.36 48.46
C GLU A 13 38.84 3.95 48.14
N ALA A 14 37.90 3.01 47.82
CA ALA A 14 36.49 3.33 47.65
C ALA A 14 35.90 3.76 49.01
N PRO A 15 35.01 4.75 49.06
CA PRO A 15 34.35 5.16 50.29
C PRO A 15 33.40 4.07 50.79
N GLU A 16 33.45 3.87 52.12
CA GLU A 16 32.49 2.97 52.83
C GLU A 16 31.05 3.45 52.67
N PRO A 17 30.04 2.55 52.52
CA PRO A 17 28.65 2.92 52.34
C PRO A 17 28.05 3.52 53.64
N ASP A 18 27.34 4.62 53.51
CA ASP A 18 26.60 5.33 54.57
C ASP A 18 25.46 4.38 55.12
N PRO A 19 25.39 4.11 56.43
CA PRO A 19 24.36 3.24 57.01
C PRO A 19 22.92 3.81 57.06
N SER A 20 22.69 4.97 56.42
CA SER A 20 21.38 5.63 56.40
C SER A 20 20.61 5.48 55.06
N GLU A 21 21.14 4.81 54.05
CA GLU A 21 20.36 4.52 52.85
C GLU A 21 19.44 3.31 53.07
N PRO A 22 18.12 3.42 52.79
CA PRO A 22 17.21 2.27 52.81
C PRO A 22 17.60 1.31 51.70
N GLY A 23 17.89 0.05 52.08
CA GLY A 23 18.21 -1.02 51.14
C GLY A 23 17.16 -1.23 50.07
N PRO A 24 17.54 -1.85 48.93
CA PRO A 24 16.61 -2.03 47.80
C PRO A 24 15.41 -2.87 48.27
N SER A 25 14.22 -2.27 48.12
CA SER A 25 12.94 -2.93 48.33
C SER A 25 12.92 -4.25 47.55
N GLU A 26 12.70 -5.34 48.24
CA GLU A 26 12.45 -6.67 47.64
C GLU A 26 11.39 -6.50 46.56
N ALA A 27 11.79 -6.75 45.31
CA ALA A 27 10.89 -6.82 44.18
C ALA A 27 9.78 -7.83 44.50
N GLY A 28 8.55 -7.34 44.58
CA GLY A 28 7.38 -8.15 44.83
C GLY A 28 7.37 -9.34 43.88
N ALA A 29 7.08 -10.50 44.44
CA ALA A 29 6.89 -11.73 43.71
C ALA A 29 5.99 -11.48 42.51
N SER A 30 6.55 -11.64 41.30
CA SER A 30 5.80 -11.72 40.07
C SER A 30 4.75 -12.80 40.25
N GLY A 31 3.47 -12.40 40.27
CA GLY A 31 2.37 -13.33 40.17
C GLY A 31 2.58 -14.21 38.94
N PRO A 32 2.01 -15.42 38.91
CA PRO A 32 2.16 -16.30 37.76
C PRO A 32 1.76 -15.53 36.51
N ASP A 33 2.65 -15.54 35.52
CA ASP A 33 2.41 -15.03 34.16
C ASP A 33 1.01 -15.50 33.76
N PRO A 34 0.06 -14.61 33.43
CA PRO A 34 -1.23 -15.03 32.91
C PRO A 34 -0.92 -15.82 31.64
N GLY A 35 -0.98 -17.13 31.72
CA GLY A 35 -0.71 -18.03 30.61
C GLY A 35 -1.48 -17.58 29.37
N PRO A 36 -1.03 -17.94 28.16
CA PRO A 36 -1.65 -17.50 26.93
C PRO A 36 -3.16 -17.71 26.98
N PRO A 37 -3.95 -16.75 26.51
CA PRO A 37 -5.40 -16.86 26.49
C PRO A 37 -5.82 -18.19 25.83
N PRO A 38 -6.86 -18.87 26.34
CA PRO A 38 -7.20 -20.21 25.91
C PRO A 38 -7.48 -20.27 24.41
N GLY A 39 -6.70 -21.08 23.71
CA GLY A 39 -6.92 -21.51 22.34
C GLY A 39 -6.90 -20.38 21.31
N CYS A 40 -5.75 -20.13 20.72
CA CYS A 40 -5.64 -19.17 19.61
C CYS A 40 -6.50 -19.64 18.42
N PRO A 41 -7.54 -18.87 18.01
CA PRO A 41 -8.57 -19.35 17.07
C PRO A 41 -8.05 -19.62 15.65
N ALA A 42 -6.92 -19.06 15.23
CA ALA A 42 -6.40 -19.25 13.87
C ALA A 42 -6.11 -20.73 13.54
N HIS A 43 -5.83 -21.55 14.55
CA HIS A 43 -5.58 -22.98 14.35
C HIS A 43 -6.83 -23.84 14.57
N GLY A 44 -7.96 -23.24 15.00
CA GLY A 44 -9.21 -23.92 15.38
C GLY A 44 -10.40 -23.72 14.42
N GLY A 45 -10.23 -23.09 13.25
CA GLY A 45 -11.27 -23.03 12.21
C GLY A 45 -12.34 -21.95 12.37
N SER A 46 -12.17 -20.95 13.24
CA SER A 46 -13.14 -19.86 13.46
C SER A 46 -12.62 -18.47 13.06
N GLY A 47 -11.79 -18.38 12.01
CA GLY A 47 -11.29 -17.11 11.51
C GLY A 47 -12.38 -16.26 10.84
N ILE A 48 -12.23 -14.93 10.86
CA ILE A 48 -13.15 -13.99 10.22
C ILE A 48 -12.80 -13.86 8.74
N PRO A 49 -13.74 -14.11 7.80
CA PRO A 49 -13.41 -14.01 6.38
C PRO A 49 -13.16 -12.55 5.97
N LEU A 50 -12.08 -12.33 5.20
CA LEU A 50 -11.80 -11.06 4.52
C LEU A 50 -12.50 -10.95 3.16
N SER A 51 -13.61 -11.64 2.99
CA SER A 51 -14.44 -11.65 1.78
C SER A 51 -15.90 -11.45 2.13
N GLY A 52 -16.74 -11.19 1.10
CA GLY A 52 -18.17 -11.04 1.25
C GLY A 52 -18.63 -9.60 1.47
N THR A 53 -19.96 -9.44 1.41
CA THR A 53 -20.63 -8.13 1.34
C THR A 53 -20.27 -7.22 2.51
N ARG A 54 -20.24 -7.74 3.73
CA ARG A 54 -19.97 -6.93 4.92
C ARG A 54 -18.58 -6.30 4.90
N PHE A 55 -17.57 -7.08 4.48
CA PHE A 55 -16.20 -6.58 4.36
C PHE A 55 -16.09 -5.46 3.30
N GLN A 56 -16.88 -5.55 2.23
CA GLN A 56 -16.92 -4.56 1.15
C GLN A 56 -17.64 -3.28 1.55
N THR A 57 -18.79 -3.39 2.22
CA THR A 57 -19.67 -2.24 2.50
C THR A 57 -19.33 -1.54 3.82
N GLU A 58 -18.91 -2.28 4.84
CA GLU A 58 -18.70 -1.78 6.20
C GLU A 58 -17.35 -2.19 6.83
N PRO A 59 -16.21 -2.04 6.13
CA PRO A 59 -14.92 -2.53 6.63
C PRO A 59 -14.54 -1.89 7.97
N THR A 60 -14.80 -0.60 8.14
CA THR A 60 -14.49 0.13 9.39
C THR A 60 -15.23 -0.44 10.60
N SER A 61 -16.53 -0.78 10.42
CA SER A 61 -17.31 -1.42 11.48
C SER A 61 -16.77 -2.80 11.80
N LEU A 62 -16.41 -3.56 10.78
CA LEU A 62 -15.83 -4.89 10.94
C LEU A 62 -14.46 -4.83 11.66
N TYR A 63 -13.57 -3.90 11.29
CA TYR A 63 -12.28 -3.72 11.99
C TYR A 63 -12.46 -3.32 13.46
N ARG A 64 -13.46 -2.49 13.79
CA ARG A 64 -13.78 -2.15 15.19
C ARG A 64 -14.25 -3.36 15.99
N GLU A 65 -15.09 -4.20 15.38
CA GLU A 65 -15.54 -5.46 16.02
C GLU A 65 -14.38 -6.42 16.22
N MET A 66 -13.59 -6.67 15.18
CA MET A 66 -12.39 -7.49 15.27
C MET A 66 -11.48 -7.04 16.43
N ARG A 67 -11.22 -5.71 16.51
CA ARG A 67 -10.40 -5.16 17.58
C ARG A 67 -11.04 -5.32 18.95
N ARG A 68 -12.35 -5.14 19.08
CA ARG A 68 -13.07 -5.33 20.35
C ARG A 68 -13.02 -6.78 20.81
N ASP A 69 -13.18 -7.73 19.89
CA ASP A 69 -13.36 -9.14 20.19
C ASP A 69 -12.01 -9.91 20.28
N HIS A 70 -10.99 -9.46 19.54
CA HIS A 70 -9.69 -10.14 19.44
C HIS A 70 -8.49 -9.25 19.80
N GLY A 71 -8.68 -7.96 20.02
CA GLY A 71 -7.58 -7.02 20.28
C GLY A 71 -6.90 -6.54 19.00
N ALA A 72 -5.62 -6.24 19.11
CA ALA A 72 -4.82 -5.66 18.01
C ALA A 72 -4.49 -6.63 16.86
N VAL A 73 -4.65 -7.94 17.10
CA VAL A 73 -4.35 -9.01 16.14
C VAL A 73 -5.52 -9.98 16.10
N ALA A 74 -6.17 -10.10 14.95
CA ALA A 74 -7.37 -10.91 14.78
C ALA A 74 -7.10 -12.14 13.89
N PRO A 75 -7.69 -13.31 14.19
CA PRO A 75 -7.66 -14.47 13.31
C PRO A 75 -8.59 -14.26 12.12
N ILE A 76 -8.08 -14.50 10.93
CA ILE A 76 -8.84 -14.38 9.68
C ILE A 76 -8.75 -15.64 8.85
N VAL A 77 -9.66 -15.74 7.88
CA VAL A 77 -9.63 -16.77 6.83
C VAL A 77 -9.60 -16.09 5.47
N LEU A 78 -8.70 -16.52 4.62
CA LEU A 78 -8.64 -16.17 3.21
C LEU A 78 -9.43 -17.19 2.37
N ASP A 79 -9.69 -16.88 1.11
CA ASP A 79 -10.37 -17.77 0.19
C ASP A 79 -9.72 -19.17 0.18
N GLY A 80 -10.57 -20.22 0.19
CA GLY A 80 -10.11 -21.61 0.34
C GLY A 80 -9.85 -22.04 1.78
N ASP A 81 -10.43 -21.33 2.76
CA ASP A 81 -10.29 -21.60 4.19
C ASP A 81 -8.83 -21.58 4.68
N ILE A 82 -8.01 -20.71 4.09
CA ILE A 82 -6.61 -20.56 4.45
C ILE A 82 -6.49 -19.63 5.66
N PRO A 83 -6.00 -20.13 6.82
CA PRO A 83 -5.88 -19.34 8.03
C PRO A 83 -4.73 -18.32 7.92
N ALA A 84 -4.97 -17.14 8.47
CA ALA A 84 -3.96 -16.10 8.61
C ALA A 84 -4.29 -15.18 9.79
N TRP A 85 -3.42 -14.25 10.09
CA TRP A 85 -3.60 -13.21 11.08
C TRP A 85 -3.75 -11.85 10.39
N LEU A 86 -4.62 -10.99 10.92
CA LEU A 86 -4.73 -9.59 10.50
C LEU A 86 -4.33 -8.68 11.65
N VAL A 87 -3.32 -7.85 11.43
CA VAL A 87 -2.84 -6.89 12.43
C VAL A 87 -3.57 -5.57 12.25
N LEU A 88 -4.35 -5.18 13.25
CA LEU A 88 -5.21 -4.00 13.25
C LEU A 88 -4.68 -2.88 14.16
N GLY A 89 -3.80 -3.20 15.12
CA GLY A 89 -3.22 -2.22 16.02
C GLY A 89 -2.08 -1.45 15.36
N TYR A 90 -2.07 -0.12 15.53
CA TYR A 90 -1.04 0.75 14.94
C TYR A 90 0.37 0.39 15.44
N ARG A 91 0.50 0.16 16.75
CA ARG A 91 1.77 -0.26 17.38
C ARG A 91 2.23 -1.61 16.84
N GLU A 92 1.32 -2.56 16.69
CA GLU A 92 1.61 -3.91 16.23
C GLU A 92 2.00 -3.93 14.75
N VAL A 93 1.38 -3.11 13.90
CA VAL A 93 1.82 -2.90 12.50
C VAL A 93 3.22 -2.31 12.47
N HIS A 94 3.50 -1.30 13.30
CA HIS A 94 4.85 -0.74 13.41
C HIS A 94 5.87 -1.80 13.87
N GLN A 95 5.56 -2.57 14.91
CA GLN A 95 6.42 -3.64 15.43
C GLN A 95 6.71 -4.69 14.35
N LEU A 96 5.67 -5.16 13.66
CA LEU A 96 5.76 -6.18 12.61
C LEU A 96 6.64 -5.71 11.44
N THR A 97 6.50 -4.46 11.03
CA THR A 97 7.26 -3.91 9.89
C THR A 97 8.68 -3.48 10.25
N SER A 98 8.98 -3.29 11.54
CA SER A 98 10.32 -2.93 12.03
C SER A 98 11.26 -4.12 12.23
N ASP A 99 10.76 -5.35 12.25
CA ASP A 99 11.58 -6.56 12.41
C ASP A 99 11.43 -7.52 11.21
N PRO A 100 12.13 -7.24 10.09
CA PRO A 100 12.05 -8.04 8.88
C PRO A 100 12.68 -9.43 9.01
N VAL A 101 13.45 -9.68 10.07
CA VAL A 101 14.04 -10.99 10.37
C VAL A 101 13.02 -11.89 11.06
N LEU A 102 12.30 -11.36 12.04
CA LEU A 102 11.25 -12.11 12.75
C LEU A 102 10.02 -12.29 11.85
N PHE A 103 9.62 -11.26 11.14
CA PHE A 103 8.49 -11.23 10.21
C PHE A 103 8.99 -11.08 8.78
N THR A 104 9.42 -12.20 8.21
CA THR A 104 10.10 -12.24 6.91
C THR A 104 9.14 -12.09 5.73
N ARG A 105 9.66 -11.64 4.60
CA ARG A 105 9.00 -11.70 3.27
C ARG A 105 9.31 -13.00 2.53
N ASP A 106 10.10 -13.87 3.09
CA ASP A 106 10.37 -15.17 2.48
C ASP A 106 9.17 -16.10 2.63
N SER A 107 8.41 -16.26 1.57
CA SER A 107 7.20 -17.10 1.56
C SER A 107 7.50 -18.61 1.64
N GLU A 108 8.75 -19.05 1.46
CA GLU A 108 9.11 -20.47 1.58
C GLU A 108 8.89 -21.02 2.99
N VAL A 109 8.91 -20.14 4.00
CA VAL A 109 8.65 -20.53 5.39
C VAL A 109 7.17 -20.76 5.71
N TRP A 110 6.25 -20.48 4.78
CA TRP A 110 4.81 -20.57 5.03
C TRP A 110 4.36 -22.00 5.36
N ASN A 111 3.70 -22.16 6.48
CA ASN A 111 3.26 -23.48 6.99
C ASN A 111 1.97 -24.01 6.35
N GLN A 112 1.38 -23.30 5.38
CA GLN A 112 0.14 -23.71 4.71
C GLN A 112 0.32 -24.15 3.26
N TRP A 113 1.57 -24.23 2.73
CA TRP A 113 1.81 -24.53 1.32
C TRP A 113 1.10 -25.79 0.81
N ASP A 114 1.02 -26.85 1.63
CA ASP A 114 0.35 -28.11 1.27
C ASP A 114 -1.16 -27.96 1.06
N ARG A 115 -1.76 -26.84 1.51
CA ARG A 115 -3.18 -26.54 1.40
C ARG A 115 -3.52 -25.57 0.26
N ILE A 116 -2.52 -24.92 -0.34
CA ILE A 116 -2.73 -23.92 -1.36
C ILE A 116 -2.95 -24.58 -2.71
N PRO A 117 -4.13 -24.42 -3.37
CA PRO A 117 -4.35 -24.91 -4.74
C PRO A 117 -3.43 -24.21 -5.73
N GLU A 118 -3.08 -24.90 -6.83
CA GLU A 118 -2.27 -24.29 -7.91
C GLU A 118 -2.99 -23.11 -8.59
N ASP A 119 -4.30 -23.17 -8.66
CA ASP A 119 -5.18 -22.15 -9.25
C ASP A 119 -5.76 -21.16 -8.22
N TRP A 120 -5.16 -21.06 -7.03
CA TRP A 120 -5.64 -20.19 -5.98
C TRP A 120 -5.69 -18.73 -6.44
N PRO A 121 -6.86 -18.05 -6.40
CA PRO A 121 -7.01 -16.69 -6.93
C PRO A 121 -6.12 -15.63 -6.25
N LEU A 122 -5.75 -15.84 -4.99
CA LEU A 122 -4.84 -14.95 -4.26
C LEU A 122 -3.36 -15.28 -4.50
N GLY A 123 -3.07 -16.33 -5.27
CA GLY A 123 -1.71 -16.76 -5.62
C GLY A 123 -0.82 -15.64 -6.17
N PRO A 124 -1.29 -14.80 -7.10
CA PRO A 124 -0.51 -13.65 -7.61
C PRO A 124 -0.03 -12.69 -6.53
N MET A 125 -0.80 -12.52 -5.46
CA MET A 125 -0.53 -11.54 -4.39
C MET A 125 0.18 -12.14 -3.17
N ILE A 126 -0.08 -13.42 -2.84
CA ILE A 126 0.53 -14.12 -1.69
C ILE A 126 1.21 -15.42 -2.14
N GLY A 127 1.41 -15.60 -3.42
CA GLY A 127 1.82 -16.85 -4.01
C GLY A 127 3.25 -17.30 -3.70
N ARG A 128 3.64 -18.32 -4.44
CA ARG A 128 4.98 -18.91 -4.37
C ARG A 128 6.04 -17.84 -4.59
N LYS A 129 7.19 -18.04 -3.98
CA LYS A 129 8.36 -17.18 -4.15
C LYS A 129 8.65 -16.93 -5.63
N GLN A 130 8.59 -15.67 -6.00
CA GLN A 130 8.94 -15.17 -7.32
C GLN A 130 10.25 -14.39 -7.18
N PRO A 131 11.09 -14.31 -8.23
CA PRO A 131 12.33 -13.56 -8.18
C PRO A 131 12.09 -12.05 -8.27
N SER A 132 11.19 -11.51 -7.45
CA SER A 132 10.87 -10.08 -7.37
C SER A 132 11.25 -9.47 -6.02
N ILE A 133 11.34 -8.14 -5.97
CA ILE A 133 11.60 -7.39 -4.74
C ILE A 133 10.61 -7.76 -3.62
N LEU A 134 9.39 -8.16 -3.98
CA LEU A 134 8.33 -8.47 -3.03
C LEU A 134 8.68 -9.63 -2.08
N TYR A 135 9.45 -10.60 -2.55
CA TYR A 135 9.83 -11.82 -1.83
C TYR A 135 11.33 -11.90 -1.49
N THR A 136 12.09 -10.86 -1.76
CA THR A 136 13.49 -10.79 -1.37
C THR A 136 13.64 -10.21 0.03
N VAL A 137 14.70 -10.60 0.73
CA VAL A 137 15.02 -10.17 2.11
C VAL A 137 16.50 -9.80 2.23
N GLY A 138 16.85 -9.07 3.28
CA GLY A 138 18.22 -8.74 3.62
C GLY A 138 18.92 -7.91 2.55
N GLU A 139 20.18 -8.22 2.25
CA GLU A 139 21.02 -7.42 1.34
C GLU A 139 20.48 -7.40 -0.08
N ARG A 140 20.00 -8.56 -0.58
CA ARG A 140 19.40 -8.64 -1.93
C ARG A 140 18.17 -7.76 -2.08
N HIS A 141 17.35 -7.64 -1.02
CA HIS A 141 16.23 -6.69 -1.02
C HIS A 141 16.73 -5.24 -1.09
N ARG A 142 17.73 -4.88 -0.28
CA ARG A 142 18.27 -3.50 -0.27
C ARG A 142 18.88 -3.11 -1.60
N GLU A 143 19.62 -4.02 -2.26
CA GLU A 143 20.16 -3.79 -3.61
C GLU A 143 19.05 -3.54 -4.64
N ARG A 144 17.96 -4.34 -4.61
CA ARG A 144 16.82 -4.16 -5.52
C ARG A 144 16.07 -2.86 -5.23
N ALA A 145 15.83 -2.56 -3.95
CA ALA A 145 15.20 -1.31 -3.55
C ALA A 145 16.01 -0.09 -3.97
N ALA A 146 17.34 -0.15 -3.85
CA ALA A 146 18.23 0.91 -4.32
C ALA A 146 18.15 1.08 -5.86
N MET A 147 18.24 -0.02 -6.64
CA MET A 147 18.08 0.03 -8.09
C MET A 147 16.77 0.69 -8.51
N ILE A 148 15.66 0.34 -7.86
CA ILE A 148 14.34 0.91 -8.14
C ILE A 148 14.31 2.39 -7.76
N SER A 149 14.82 2.76 -6.58
CA SER A 149 14.86 4.15 -6.14
C SER A 149 15.71 5.02 -7.07
N ASP A 150 16.92 4.58 -7.42
CA ASP A 150 17.82 5.29 -8.33
C ASP A 150 17.13 5.56 -9.69
N ALA A 151 16.43 4.54 -10.24
CA ALA A 151 15.72 4.69 -11.51
C ALA A 151 14.51 5.63 -11.41
N LEU A 152 13.80 5.65 -10.28
CA LEU A 152 12.66 6.54 -10.05
C LEU A 152 13.07 7.98 -9.74
N GLU A 153 14.26 8.21 -9.15
CA GLU A 153 14.80 9.55 -8.88
C GLU A 153 15.06 10.36 -10.18
N GLU A 154 15.26 9.67 -11.30
CA GLU A 154 15.43 10.30 -12.61
C GLU A 154 14.10 10.75 -13.25
N VAL A 155 12.95 10.47 -12.64
CA VAL A 155 11.65 10.95 -13.09
C VAL A 155 11.51 12.44 -12.76
N ASP A 156 11.61 13.30 -13.76
CA ASP A 156 11.44 14.74 -13.59
C ASP A 156 10.01 15.09 -13.16
N PRO A 157 9.80 15.66 -11.96
CA PRO A 157 8.46 15.95 -11.45
C PRO A 157 7.73 17.05 -12.28
N ILE A 158 8.45 17.93 -12.97
CA ILE A 158 7.85 18.97 -13.82
C ILE A 158 7.31 18.32 -15.10
N LEU A 159 8.08 17.45 -15.73
CA LEU A 159 7.64 16.70 -16.90
C LEU A 159 6.52 15.71 -16.54
N LEU A 160 6.60 15.06 -15.39
CA LEU A 160 5.55 14.19 -14.86
C LEU A 160 4.22 14.95 -14.74
N ARG A 161 4.24 16.12 -14.08
CA ARG A 161 3.06 16.98 -13.95
C ARG A 161 2.52 17.38 -15.33
N HIS A 162 3.37 17.83 -16.24
CA HIS A 162 2.96 18.24 -17.58
C HIS A 162 2.32 17.09 -18.39
N HIS A 163 2.91 15.88 -18.31
CA HIS A 163 2.30 14.69 -18.93
C HIS A 163 0.95 14.36 -18.32
N THR A 164 0.83 14.48 -16.99
CA THR A 164 -0.43 14.22 -16.27
C THR A 164 -1.50 15.21 -16.69
N GLU A 165 -1.20 16.52 -16.74
CA GLU A 165 -2.11 17.57 -17.22
C GLU A 165 -2.60 17.26 -18.63
N ARG A 166 -1.69 16.98 -19.57
CA ARG A 166 -2.03 16.66 -20.94
C ARG A 166 -2.93 15.44 -21.08
N PHE A 167 -2.58 14.33 -20.44
CA PHE A 167 -3.39 13.10 -20.51
C PHE A 167 -4.74 13.26 -19.80
N ALA A 168 -4.80 14.04 -18.71
CA ALA A 168 -6.04 14.39 -18.05
C ALA A 168 -6.97 15.16 -18.99
N ASP A 169 -6.47 16.20 -19.67
CA ASP A 169 -7.21 16.97 -20.65
C ASP A 169 -7.74 16.10 -21.80
N GLU A 170 -6.90 15.24 -22.37
CA GLU A 170 -7.29 14.32 -23.44
C GLU A 170 -8.41 13.37 -23.00
N LEU A 171 -8.37 12.85 -21.76
CA LEU A 171 -9.42 11.97 -21.22
C LEU A 171 -10.72 12.73 -20.97
N ILE A 172 -10.64 13.95 -20.42
CA ILE A 172 -11.81 14.80 -20.16
C ILE A 172 -12.47 15.20 -21.48
N ASP A 173 -11.70 15.54 -22.51
CA ASP A 173 -12.21 15.85 -23.85
C ASP A 173 -13.03 14.69 -24.43
N GLY A 174 -12.74 13.45 -24.03
CA GLY A 174 -13.51 12.27 -24.43
C GLY A 174 -14.95 12.20 -23.87
N PHE A 175 -15.29 13.01 -22.85
CA PHE A 175 -16.61 12.97 -22.22
C PHE A 175 -17.20 14.33 -21.82
N CYS A 176 -16.45 15.42 -21.85
CA CYS A 176 -16.89 16.73 -21.36
C CYS A 176 -18.14 17.29 -22.05
N ALA A 177 -18.44 16.86 -23.28
CA ALA A 177 -19.62 17.27 -24.03
C ALA A 177 -20.88 16.46 -23.66
N GLU A 178 -20.76 15.37 -22.87
CA GLU A 178 -21.87 14.48 -22.54
C GLU A 178 -22.68 14.96 -21.32
N GLY A 179 -22.13 15.86 -20.49
CA GLY A 179 -22.77 16.37 -19.27
C GLY A 179 -22.89 15.37 -18.13
N ARG A 180 -22.40 14.15 -18.32
CA ARG A 180 -22.35 13.06 -17.33
C ARG A 180 -21.30 12.03 -17.73
N THR A 181 -20.71 11.35 -16.74
CA THR A 181 -19.77 10.26 -16.99
C THR A 181 -19.60 9.38 -15.74
N ASP A 182 -18.94 8.24 -15.91
CA ASP A 182 -18.32 7.50 -14.80
C ASP A 182 -16.84 7.89 -14.71
N ILE A 183 -16.47 8.52 -13.61
CA ILE A 183 -15.09 8.99 -13.37
C ILE A 183 -14.12 7.82 -13.17
N ILE A 184 -14.54 6.72 -12.54
CA ILE A 184 -13.63 5.60 -12.30
C ILE A 184 -13.20 4.98 -13.63
N GLY A 185 -14.15 4.54 -14.43
CA GLY A 185 -13.85 3.80 -15.67
C GLY A 185 -13.27 4.66 -16.79
N ARG A 186 -13.68 5.94 -16.89
CA ARG A 186 -13.27 6.79 -18.01
C ARG A 186 -12.12 7.77 -17.70
N TYR A 187 -11.73 7.88 -16.42
CA TYR A 187 -10.70 8.84 -16.02
C TYR A 187 -9.71 8.23 -15.02
N ALA A 188 -10.13 7.92 -13.78
CA ALA A 188 -9.23 7.56 -12.69
C ALA A 188 -8.42 6.29 -12.98
N MET A 189 -9.00 5.30 -13.65
CA MET A 189 -8.33 4.06 -14.04
C MET A 189 -7.39 4.23 -15.24
N LEU A 190 -7.71 5.14 -16.15
CA LEU A 190 -6.97 5.29 -17.40
C LEU A 190 -5.76 6.23 -17.27
N LEU A 191 -5.87 7.26 -16.42
CA LEU A 191 -4.82 8.27 -16.33
C LEU A 191 -3.51 7.71 -15.74
N PRO A 192 -3.49 7.05 -14.56
CA PRO A 192 -2.23 6.53 -14.01
C PRO A 192 -1.53 5.54 -14.94
N VAL A 193 -2.26 4.65 -15.62
CA VAL A 193 -1.62 3.68 -16.51
C VAL A 193 -0.96 4.32 -17.73
N ARG A 194 -1.56 5.39 -18.30
CA ARG A 194 -0.94 6.14 -19.40
C ARG A 194 0.36 6.82 -18.96
N ILE A 195 0.37 7.38 -17.74
CA ILE A 195 1.57 7.97 -17.15
C ILE A 195 2.63 6.89 -16.89
N LEU A 196 2.25 5.77 -16.26
CA LEU A 196 3.16 4.66 -16.00
C LEU A 196 3.73 4.10 -17.30
N ALA A 197 2.90 3.87 -18.33
CA ALA A 197 3.39 3.44 -19.62
C ALA A 197 4.47 4.40 -20.15
N LYS A 198 4.27 5.72 -20.02
CA LYS A 198 5.23 6.73 -20.46
C LYS A 198 6.55 6.68 -19.68
N ILE A 199 6.50 6.65 -18.35
CA ILE A 199 7.72 6.67 -17.51
C ILE A 199 8.49 5.35 -17.54
N PHE A 200 7.80 4.22 -17.74
CA PHE A 200 8.43 2.90 -17.90
C PHE A 200 8.89 2.62 -19.34
N GLY A 201 8.50 3.46 -20.30
CA GLY A 201 8.93 3.36 -21.69
C GLY A 201 8.15 2.36 -22.53
N PHE A 202 6.89 2.06 -22.16
CA PHE A 202 5.97 1.29 -23.02
C PHE A 202 5.49 2.12 -24.21
N PRO A 203 5.25 1.48 -25.37
CA PRO A 203 4.46 2.07 -26.44
C PRO A 203 3.04 2.41 -25.98
N ASP A 204 2.50 3.54 -26.39
CA ASP A 204 1.17 4.04 -25.98
C ASP A 204 0.04 3.04 -26.30
N GLU A 205 0.19 2.25 -27.36
CA GLU A 205 -0.78 1.25 -27.82
C GLU A 205 -0.97 0.08 -26.83
N GLN A 206 0.00 -0.16 -25.96
CA GLN A 206 -0.04 -1.27 -24.99
C GLN A 206 -0.80 -0.91 -23.71
N ALA A 207 -0.98 0.37 -23.40
CA ALA A 207 -1.63 0.83 -22.17
C ALA A 207 -3.01 0.21 -21.89
N PRO A 208 -3.95 0.08 -22.85
CA PRO A 208 -5.26 -0.53 -22.59
C PRO A 208 -5.19 -2.01 -22.17
N GLY A 209 -4.25 -2.77 -22.74
CA GLY A 209 -4.03 -4.16 -22.38
C GLY A 209 -3.50 -4.31 -20.94
N LEU A 210 -2.61 -3.42 -20.53
CA LEU A 210 -2.06 -3.38 -19.17
C LEU A 210 -3.15 -3.09 -18.14
N VAL A 211 -4.09 -2.16 -18.40
CA VAL A 211 -5.22 -1.89 -17.49
C VAL A 211 -6.03 -3.16 -17.23
N THR A 212 -6.40 -3.88 -18.30
CA THR A 212 -7.21 -5.08 -18.17
C THR A 212 -6.47 -6.16 -17.36
N ALA A 213 -5.19 -6.38 -17.65
CA ALA A 213 -4.38 -7.39 -16.97
C ALA A 213 -4.16 -7.06 -15.50
N LEU A 214 -3.94 -5.77 -15.16
CA LEU A 214 -3.79 -5.27 -13.79
C LEU A 214 -5.08 -5.48 -12.99
N ASN A 215 -6.23 -5.11 -13.54
CA ASN A 215 -7.52 -5.33 -12.89
C ASN A 215 -7.79 -6.80 -12.61
N ASP A 216 -7.58 -7.66 -13.62
CA ASP A 216 -7.78 -9.10 -13.49
C ASP A 216 -6.88 -9.68 -12.37
N MET A 217 -5.62 -9.26 -12.29
CA MET A 217 -4.66 -9.76 -11.30
C MET A 217 -5.00 -9.29 -9.88
N VAL A 218 -5.32 -8.02 -9.71
CA VAL A 218 -5.47 -7.38 -8.39
C VAL A 218 -6.81 -7.71 -7.74
N ASP A 219 -7.86 -7.92 -8.53
CA ASP A 219 -9.18 -8.29 -8.00
C ASP A 219 -9.21 -9.70 -7.38
N GLY A 220 -8.17 -10.53 -7.60
CA GLY A 220 -8.04 -11.84 -6.96
C GLY A 220 -9.18 -12.81 -7.32
N ARG A 221 -9.67 -12.76 -8.57
CA ARG A 221 -10.76 -13.60 -9.09
C ARG A 221 -10.23 -14.65 -10.06
N GLU A 222 -11.14 -15.39 -10.68
CA GLU A 222 -10.83 -16.46 -11.64
C GLU A 222 -9.82 -16.07 -12.74
N ARG A 223 -9.76 -14.78 -13.11
CA ARG A 223 -8.83 -14.27 -14.13
C ARG A 223 -7.48 -13.80 -13.58
N ALA A 224 -7.25 -13.84 -12.27
CA ALA A 224 -6.05 -13.30 -11.64
C ALA A 224 -4.75 -13.90 -12.20
N LEU A 225 -4.71 -15.22 -12.38
CA LEU A 225 -3.54 -15.90 -12.95
C LEU A 225 -3.33 -15.56 -14.44
N ALA A 226 -4.40 -15.33 -15.19
CA ALA A 226 -4.30 -14.88 -16.58
C ALA A 226 -3.77 -13.45 -16.67
N GLY A 227 -4.24 -12.56 -15.80
CA GLY A 227 -3.75 -11.19 -15.66
C GLY A 227 -2.26 -11.16 -15.30
N GLN A 228 -1.85 -11.93 -14.29
CA GLN A 228 -0.44 -12.05 -13.90
C GLN A 228 0.45 -12.51 -15.05
N ARG A 229 0.02 -13.54 -15.80
CA ARG A 229 0.77 -14.05 -16.94
C ARG A 229 0.94 -13.00 -18.03
N HIS A 230 -0.14 -12.32 -18.38
CA HIS A 230 -0.12 -11.26 -19.40
C HIS A 230 0.82 -10.10 -18.99
N LEU A 231 0.80 -9.69 -17.73
CA LEU A 231 1.73 -8.68 -17.22
C LEU A 231 3.18 -9.17 -17.30
N GLY A 232 3.45 -10.39 -16.88
CA GLY A 232 4.80 -11.00 -16.96
C GLY A 232 5.32 -11.05 -18.40
N GLU A 233 4.49 -11.46 -19.36
CA GLU A 233 4.83 -11.48 -20.79
C GLU A 233 5.10 -10.05 -21.31
N SER A 234 4.28 -9.07 -20.94
CA SER A 234 4.45 -7.67 -21.32
C SER A 234 5.75 -7.08 -20.79
N MET A 235 6.07 -7.33 -19.51
CA MET A 235 7.32 -6.83 -18.89
C MET A 235 8.56 -7.51 -19.48
N THR A 236 8.48 -8.81 -19.76
CA THR A 236 9.57 -9.54 -20.43
C THR A 236 9.81 -8.99 -21.84
N GLY A 237 8.76 -8.68 -22.57
CA GLY A 237 8.84 -8.04 -23.90
C GLY A 237 9.49 -6.65 -23.81
N LEU A 238 9.06 -5.82 -22.85
CA LEU A 238 9.63 -4.50 -22.63
C LEU A 238 11.13 -4.57 -22.29
N VAL A 239 11.53 -5.47 -21.39
CA VAL A 239 12.94 -5.68 -21.03
C VAL A 239 13.77 -6.04 -22.26
N ALA A 240 13.30 -6.97 -23.10
CA ALA A 240 13.99 -7.34 -24.32
C ALA A 240 14.12 -6.17 -25.33
N GLU A 241 13.07 -5.38 -25.47
CA GLU A 241 13.09 -4.16 -26.30
C GLU A 241 14.12 -3.14 -25.79
N LYS A 242 14.11 -2.86 -24.47
CA LYS A 242 15.03 -1.86 -23.87
C LYS A 242 16.49 -2.33 -23.83
N ARG A 243 16.75 -3.64 -23.76
CA ARG A 243 18.10 -4.17 -23.98
C ARG A 243 18.60 -3.93 -25.40
N ALA A 244 17.72 -4.04 -26.39
CA ALA A 244 18.08 -3.80 -27.79
C ALA A 244 18.21 -2.30 -28.10
N VAL A 245 17.30 -1.48 -27.56
CA VAL A 245 17.23 -0.04 -27.80
C VAL A 245 16.96 0.68 -26.47
N PRO A 246 18.01 0.98 -25.69
CA PRO A 246 17.86 1.74 -24.44
C PRO A 246 17.24 3.11 -24.68
N GLY A 247 16.36 3.54 -23.76
CA GLY A 247 15.72 4.85 -23.74
C GLY A 247 16.07 5.67 -22.49
N ILE A 248 15.43 6.82 -22.35
CA ILE A 248 15.44 7.62 -21.12
C ILE A 248 14.15 7.27 -20.37
N ASP A 249 14.10 6.08 -19.78
CA ASP A 249 12.94 5.55 -19.06
C ASP A 249 13.39 4.66 -17.89
N VAL A 250 12.50 4.45 -16.94
CA VAL A 250 12.78 3.68 -15.72
C VAL A 250 13.28 2.27 -16.04
N THR A 251 12.70 1.59 -17.05
CA THR A 251 13.14 0.24 -17.44
C THR A 251 14.58 0.22 -17.91
N SER A 252 14.96 1.16 -18.79
CA SER A 252 16.33 1.27 -19.29
C SER A 252 17.33 1.57 -18.17
N LEU A 253 16.97 2.45 -17.24
CA LEU A 253 17.81 2.79 -16.07
C LEU A 253 17.98 1.58 -15.13
N MET A 254 16.92 0.81 -14.85
CA MET A 254 17.04 -0.42 -14.07
C MET A 254 17.95 -1.44 -14.76
N LEU A 255 17.88 -1.55 -16.09
CA LEU A 255 18.71 -2.46 -16.88
C LEU A 255 20.19 -2.04 -16.96
N ASP A 256 20.50 -0.77 -16.79
CA ASP A 256 21.88 -0.24 -16.73
C ASP A 256 22.51 -0.38 -15.35
N ASN A 257 21.77 -0.81 -14.34
CA ASN A 257 22.24 -0.99 -12.98
C ASN A 257 23.35 -2.05 -12.87
N THR A 258 24.37 -1.75 -12.09
CA THR A 258 25.60 -2.59 -11.98
C THR A 258 25.50 -3.74 -10.98
N ALA A 259 24.40 -3.89 -10.26
CA ALA A 259 24.22 -4.94 -9.23
C ALA A 259 24.02 -6.36 -9.80
N GLY A 260 24.03 -6.51 -11.14
CA GLY A 260 24.02 -7.82 -11.80
C GLY A 260 22.69 -8.57 -11.70
N PHE A 261 21.58 -7.86 -11.76
CA PHE A 261 20.25 -8.48 -11.86
C PHE A 261 20.03 -9.07 -13.25
N THR A 262 19.36 -10.21 -13.27
CA THR A 262 18.93 -10.86 -14.52
C THR A 262 17.76 -10.11 -15.14
N ASP A 263 17.58 -10.26 -16.45
CA ASP A 263 16.44 -9.68 -17.16
C ASP A 263 15.10 -10.16 -16.59
N GLN A 264 15.04 -11.41 -16.12
CA GLN A 264 13.87 -11.96 -15.45
C GLN A 264 13.60 -11.26 -14.11
N GLU A 265 14.61 -11.04 -13.30
CA GLU A 265 14.44 -10.32 -12.02
C GLU A 265 13.95 -8.88 -12.23
N VAL A 266 14.48 -8.19 -13.25
CA VAL A 266 14.02 -6.85 -13.61
C VAL A 266 12.57 -6.88 -14.12
N ALA A 267 12.20 -7.83 -14.97
CA ALA A 267 10.83 -7.98 -15.46
C ALA A 267 9.83 -8.24 -14.33
N GLU A 268 10.18 -9.09 -13.36
CA GLU A 268 9.34 -9.36 -12.18
C GLU A 268 9.22 -8.13 -11.26
N ASP A 269 10.28 -7.35 -11.11
CA ASP A 269 10.21 -6.08 -10.36
C ASP A 269 9.32 -5.06 -11.07
N LEU A 270 9.37 -4.98 -12.40
CA LEU A 270 8.48 -4.12 -13.19
C LEU A 270 7.01 -4.51 -13.02
N VAL A 271 6.68 -5.82 -12.97
CA VAL A 271 5.31 -6.29 -12.65
C VAL A 271 4.87 -5.72 -11.29
N VAL A 272 5.71 -5.86 -10.26
CA VAL A 272 5.42 -5.36 -8.92
C VAL A 272 5.25 -3.84 -8.91
N MET A 273 6.15 -3.10 -9.57
CA MET A 273 6.12 -1.64 -9.62
C MET A 273 4.85 -1.13 -10.31
N VAL A 274 4.51 -1.66 -11.48
CA VAL A 274 3.32 -1.22 -12.23
C VAL A 274 2.03 -1.59 -11.48
N ALA A 275 1.92 -2.79 -10.91
CA ALA A 275 0.75 -3.20 -10.14
C ALA A 275 0.56 -2.38 -8.87
N SER A 276 1.66 -2.07 -8.15
CA SER A 276 1.63 -1.28 -6.92
C SER A 276 1.38 0.21 -7.17
N ALA A 277 1.74 0.73 -8.34
CA ALA A 277 1.58 2.14 -8.68
C ALA A 277 0.23 2.44 -9.34
N HIS A 278 -0.30 1.56 -10.19
CA HIS A 278 -1.50 1.84 -10.97
C HIS A 278 -2.77 1.90 -10.11
N GLN A 279 -3.18 0.76 -9.58
CA GLN A 279 -4.48 0.65 -8.94
C GLN A 279 -4.61 1.52 -7.68
N PRO A 280 -3.63 1.54 -6.75
CA PRO A 280 -3.73 2.41 -5.58
C PRO A 280 -3.80 3.90 -5.94
N THR A 281 -3.12 4.35 -7.01
CA THR A 281 -3.20 5.74 -7.46
C THR A 281 -4.58 6.05 -8.06
N ALA A 282 -5.14 5.15 -8.86
CA ALA A 282 -6.49 5.27 -9.39
C ALA A 282 -7.56 5.33 -8.29
N ASP A 283 -7.43 4.44 -7.30
CA ASP A 283 -8.33 4.41 -6.14
C ASP A 283 -8.15 5.66 -5.27
N TRP A 284 -6.92 6.20 -5.15
CA TRP A 284 -6.68 7.46 -4.44
C TRP A 284 -7.38 8.65 -5.10
N ILE A 285 -7.31 8.74 -6.43
CA ILE A 285 -8.06 9.75 -7.21
C ILE A 285 -9.56 9.59 -6.98
N GLY A 286 -10.10 8.39 -7.17
CA GLY A 286 -11.53 8.10 -7.06
C GLY A 286 -12.07 8.34 -5.64
N ASN A 287 -11.38 7.85 -4.62
CA ASN A 287 -11.78 8.01 -3.21
C ASN A 287 -11.71 9.49 -2.77
N SER A 288 -10.71 10.24 -3.26
CA SER A 288 -10.59 11.68 -2.96
C SER A 288 -11.73 12.48 -3.60
N LEU A 289 -12.05 12.21 -4.86
CA LEU A 289 -13.18 12.84 -5.53
C LEU A 289 -14.51 12.48 -4.85
N ARG A 290 -14.73 11.20 -4.49
CA ARG A 290 -15.88 10.79 -3.70
C ARG A 290 -16.00 11.59 -2.42
N LEU A 291 -14.92 11.68 -1.64
CA LEU A 291 -14.90 12.42 -0.38
C LEU A 291 -15.26 13.89 -0.59
N MET A 292 -14.67 14.53 -1.59
CA MET A 292 -14.93 15.94 -1.94
C MET A 292 -16.39 16.19 -2.38
N LEU A 293 -17.03 15.20 -3.03
CA LEU A 293 -18.40 15.32 -3.53
C LEU A 293 -19.46 14.89 -2.50
N THR A 294 -19.08 14.18 -1.42
CA THR A 294 -20.08 13.62 -0.47
C THR A 294 -19.93 14.13 0.95
N ASP A 295 -18.81 14.75 1.32
CA ASP A 295 -18.53 15.18 2.69
C ASP A 295 -18.63 16.69 2.80
N ASP A 296 -19.55 17.17 3.65
CA ASP A 296 -19.79 18.61 3.90
C ASP A 296 -18.53 19.38 4.33
N ARG A 297 -17.56 18.69 4.96
CA ARG A 297 -16.25 19.30 5.33
C ARG A 297 -15.49 19.83 4.11
N PHE A 298 -15.70 19.20 2.94
CA PHE A 298 -15.02 19.52 1.68
C PHE A 298 -15.92 20.24 0.67
N ALA A 299 -17.25 20.18 0.82
CA ALA A 299 -18.21 20.80 -0.11
C ALA A 299 -18.00 22.32 -0.28
N ALA A 300 -17.63 23.03 0.78
CA ALA A 300 -17.29 24.45 0.72
C ALA A 300 -15.99 24.74 -0.03
N SER A 301 -15.15 23.73 -0.18
CA SER A 301 -13.82 23.81 -0.76
C SER A 301 -13.82 23.63 -2.28
N LEU A 302 -14.82 22.95 -2.83
CA LEU A 302 -15.04 22.84 -4.28
C LEU A 302 -15.26 24.22 -4.92
N SER A 303 -15.76 25.20 -4.14
CA SER A 303 -16.01 26.58 -4.59
C SER A 303 -14.84 27.55 -4.38
N GLY A 304 -13.72 27.18 -3.78
CA GLY A 304 -12.76 28.19 -3.31
C GLY A 304 -11.29 27.89 -3.23
N GLY A 305 -10.74 26.71 -3.54
CA GLY A 305 -9.30 26.68 -3.49
C GLY A 305 -8.56 25.31 -3.43
N ARG A 306 -7.36 25.32 -3.96
CA ARG A 306 -6.42 24.21 -4.09
C ARG A 306 -5.97 23.55 -2.77
N HIS A 307 -6.14 24.20 -1.64
CA HIS A 307 -5.81 23.63 -0.32
C HIS A 307 -6.65 22.40 0.01
N SER A 308 -7.88 22.37 -0.47
CA SER A 308 -8.82 21.28 -0.20
C SER A 308 -8.51 19.97 -0.91
N VAL A 309 -7.89 20.00 -2.09
CA VAL A 309 -7.48 18.76 -2.79
C VAL A 309 -6.45 18.00 -1.97
N ALA A 310 -5.39 18.69 -1.52
CA ALA A 310 -4.35 18.05 -0.71
C ALA A 310 -4.88 17.55 0.64
N GLU A 311 -5.81 18.28 1.26
CA GLU A 311 -6.45 17.86 2.52
C GLU A 311 -7.35 16.64 2.31
N ALA A 312 -8.18 16.62 1.25
CA ALA A 312 -9.01 15.46 0.91
C ALA A 312 -8.16 14.23 0.59
N MET A 313 -7.08 14.39 -0.18
CA MET A 313 -6.14 13.32 -0.49
C MET A 313 -5.47 12.76 0.77
N ASN A 314 -5.07 13.62 1.70
CA ASN A 314 -4.50 13.20 2.99
C ASN A 314 -5.54 12.47 3.85
N GLU A 315 -6.77 12.99 3.93
CA GLU A 315 -7.84 12.37 4.71
C GLU A 315 -8.21 10.98 4.18
N VAL A 316 -8.22 10.79 2.86
CA VAL A 316 -8.43 9.48 2.23
C VAL A 316 -7.37 8.46 2.65
N LEU A 317 -6.10 8.87 2.80
CA LEU A 317 -5.05 7.96 3.27
C LEU A 317 -5.30 7.48 4.71
N TRP A 318 -6.05 8.23 5.50
CA TRP A 318 -6.49 7.82 6.83
C TRP A 318 -7.80 7.03 6.81
N GLU A 319 -8.82 7.49 6.09
CA GLU A 319 -10.20 6.96 6.18
C GLU A 319 -10.50 5.85 5.19
N ASP A 320 -10.21 6.06 3.91
CA ASP A 320 -10.47 5.13 2.82
C ASP A 320 -9.20 4.85 2.04
N THR A 321 -8.12 4.47 2.78
CA THR A 321 -6.82 4.20 2.18
C THR A 321 -6.92 3.20 1.03
N PRO A 322 -6.36 3.53 -0.15
CA PRO A 322 -6.42 2.64 -1.32
C PRO A 322 -5.89 1.23 -1.05
N VAL A 323 -4.85 1.10 -0.24
CA VAL A 323 -4.35 -0.20 0.24
C VAL A 323 -4.91 -0.45 1.63
N GLN A 324 -6.06 -1.14 1.70
CA GLN A 324 -6.71 -1.40 2.99
C GLN A 324 -6.01 -2.51 3.79
N ASN A 325 -5.51 -3.54 3.10
CA ASN A 325 -4.67 -4.57 3.69
C ASN A 325 -3.46 -4.80 2.78
N ALA A 326 -2.27 -4.81 3.36
CA ALA A 326 -1.06 -5.08 2.60
C ALA A 326 -0.63 -6.54 2.73
N ILE A 327 0.05 -7.01 1.70
CA ILE A 327 0.66 -8.33 1.67
C ILE A 327 1.51 -8.52 2.92
N GLY A 328 1.31 -9.69 3.55
CA GLY A 328 1.82 -9.96 4.87
C GLY A 328 3.31 -10.26 4.95
N ARG A 329 3.60 -10.76 6.09
CA ARG A 329 4.87 -11.34 6.52
C ARG A 329 4.62 -12.74 7.00
N TRP A 330 5.64 -13.55 7.05
CA TRP A 330 5.61 -14.85 7.68
C TRP A 330 6.48 -14.84 8.93
N ALA A 331 5.98 -15.40 10.03
CA ALA A 331 6.78 -15.52 11.25
C ALA A 331 7.90 -16.54 11.03
N SER A 332 9.15 -16.15 11.22
CA SER A 332 10.30 -17.04 11.05
C SER A 332 10.45 -18.03 12.23
N ARG A 333 9.82 -17.75 13.37
CA ARG A 333 9.78 -18.59 14.57
C ARG A 333 8.54 -18.26 15.39
N ASP A 334 8.22 -19.13 16.35
CA ASP A 334 7.15 -18.84 17.33
C ASP A 334 7.43 -17.53 18.04
N THR A 335 6.42 -16.66 18.09
CA THR A 335 6.52 -15.31 18.68
C THR A 335 5.17 -14.84 19.22
N SER A 336 5.17 -13.72 19.94
CA SER A 336 3.96 -13.05 20.39
C SER A 336 3.81 -11.68 19.74
N LEU A 337 2.61 -11.37 19.27
CA LEU A 337 2.26 -10.07 18.71
C LEU A 337 0.86 -9.68 19.18
N GLY A 338 0.72 -8.50 19.81
CA GLY A 338 -0.57 -8.01 20.32
C GLY A 338 -1.25 -8.97 21.32
N GLY A 339 -0.46 -9.74 22.06
CA GLY A 339 -0.96 -10.75 23.01
C GLY A 339 -1.33 -12.11 22.37
N CYS A 340 -1.27 -12.24 21.03
CA CYS A 340 -1.51 -13.51 20.34
C CYS A 340 -0.21 -14.29 20.12
N LEU A 341 -0.27 -15.61 20.25
CA LEU A 341 0.83 -16.50 19.89
C LEU A 341 0.80 -16.76 18.37
N ILE A 342 1.78 -16.26 17.66
CA ILE A 342 2.00 -16.48 16.24
C ILE A 342 3.00 -17.62 16.08
N LYS A 343 2.63 -18.64 15.34
CA LYS A 343 3.49 -19.80 15.10
C LYS A 343 4.45 -19.56 13.95
N ALA A 344 5.59 -20.26 13.99
CA ALA A 344 6.52 -20.28 12.87
C ALA A 344 5.80 -20.67 11.56
N GLY A 345 6.00 -19.88 10.53
CA GLY A 345 5.36 -20.05 9.22
C GLY A 345 3.95 -19.46 9.11
N ASP A 346 3.35 -18.94 10.18
CA ASP A 346 2.04 -18.28 10.07
C ASP A 346 2.13 -17.03 9.20
N LEU A 347 1.12 -16.86 8.35
CA LEU A 347 0.93 -15.64 7.55
C LEU A 347 0.28 -14.55 8.41
N VAL A 348 0.88 -13.36 8.41
CA VAL A 348 0.43 -12.19 9.16
C VAL A 348 0.25 -11.03 8.19
N LEU A 349 -0.99 -10.62 7.94
CA LEU A 349 -1.34 -9.50 7.06
C LEU A 349 -1.33 -8.17 7.80
N LEU A 350 -0.96 -7.11 7.10
CA LEU A 350 -1.03 -5.75 7.63
C LEU A 350 -2.41 -5.16 7.33
N GLY A 351 -3.24 -4.98 8.34
CA GLY A 351 -4.51 -4.28 8.25
C GLY A 351 -4.31 -2.77 8.30
N ILE A 352 -3.86 -2.18 7.18
CA ILE A 352 -3.50 -0.75 7.08
C ILE A 352 -4.68 0.13 7.46
N ALA A 353 -5.85 -0.10 6.86
CA ALA A 353 -7.06 0.64 7.18
C ALA A 353 -7.42 0.48 8.67
N GLY A 354 -7.34 -0.76 9.19
CA GLY A 354 -7.56 -1.03 10.61
C GLY A 354 -6.61 -0.24 11.51
N ALA A 355 -5.32 -0.22 11.20
CA ALA A 355 -4.31 0.49 11.97
C ALA A 355 -4.49 2.02 11.90
N ASN A 356 -4.83 2.57 10.74
CA ASN A 356 -5.11 3.99 10.58
C ASN A 356 -6.34 4.44 11.41
N TYR A 357 -7.29 3.54 11.65
CA TYR A 357 -8.46 3.75 12.53
C TYR A 357 -8.22 3.38 14.00
N ASP A 358 -6.99 3.11 14.41
CA ASP A 358 -6.71 2.76 15.81
C ASP A 358 -7.09 3.93 16.74
N PRO A 359 -8.02 3.75 17.71
CA PRO A 359 -8.42 4.79 18.64
C PRO A 359 -7.29 5.34 19.50
N GLN A 360 -6.17 4.61 19.63
CA GLN A 360 -4.98 5.10 20.34
C GLN A 360 -4.25 6.19 19.57
N ILE A 361 -4.42 6.24 18.25
CA ILE A 361 -3.76 7.20 17.36
C ILE A 361 -4.74 8.27 16.89
N ARG A 362 -5.96 7.87 16.56
CA ARG A 362 -7.01 8.77 16.08
C ARG A 362 -8.18 8.79 17.07
N THR A 363 -8.12 9.72 18.01
CA THR A 363 -9.12 9.86 19.09
C THR A 363 -10.41 10.51 18.64
N ASP A 364 -10.37 11.33 17.59
CA ASP A 364 -11.53 12.04 17.03
C ASP A 364 -11.56 11.86 15.51
N SER A 365 -12.52 11.04 15.04
CA SER A 365 -12.73 10.79 13.62
C SER A 365 -13.43 11.92 12.88
N SER A 366 -13.96 12.92 13.60
CA SER A 366 -14.63 14.10 13.00
C SER A 366 -13.66 15.23 12.67
N ALA A 367 -12.49 15.25 13.30
CA ALA A 367 -11.45 16.23 13.01
C ALA A 367 -10.62 15.82 11.82
N LEU A 368 -10.37 16.75 10.89
CA LEU A 368 -9.42 16.53 9.80
C LEU A 368 -8.02 16.27 10.35
N THR A 369 -7.30 15.35 9.75
CA THR A 369 -5.95 14.96 10.18
C THR A 369 -4.88 16.03 9.91
N GLY A 370 -5.20 17.04 9.12
CA GLY A 370 -4.49 18.31 9.01
C GLY A 370 -2.97 18.21 8.82
N GLY A 371 -2.51 17.52 7.77
CA GLY A 371 -1.07 17.38 7.47
C GLY A 371 -0.34 16.33 8.33
N ASN A 372 -1.06 15.52 9.11
CA ASN A 372 -0.49 14.35 9.75
C ASN A 372 -0.28 13.24 8.71
N ASN A 373 0.97 12.86 8.48
CA ASN A 373 1.36 11.83 7.49
C ASN A 373 1.81 10.52 8.16
N ALA A 374 1.41 10.28 9.41
CA ALA A 374 1.78 9.07 10.15
C ALA A 374 0.92 7.84 9.81
N PHE A 375 0.22 7.83 8.69
CA PHE A 375 -0.51 6.68 8.17
C PHE A 375 0.45 5.62 7.61
N PHE A 376 -0.03 4.38 7.51
CA PHE A 376 0.73 3.27 6.92
C PHE A 376 0.44 3.01 5.44
N SER A 377 -0.25 3.90 4.75
CA SER A 377 -0.72 3.69 3.35
C SER A 377 0.41 3.42 2.36
N PHE A 378 1.62 3.93 2.62
CA PHE A 378 2.84 3.65 1.84
C PHE A 378 3.79 2.66 2.53
N GLY A 379 3.29 1.93 3.53
CA GLY A 379 4.08 0.97 4.29
C GLY A 379 5.04 1.62 5.30
N HIS A 380 5.85 0.79 5.95
CA HIS A 380 6.85 1.19 6.94
C HIS A 380 8.00 0.18 6.96
N GLY A 381 9.17 0.61 7.43
CA GLY A 381 10.35 -0.23 7.57
C GLY A 381 11.06 -0.53 6.24
N GLU A 382 11.81 -1.63 6.20
CA GLU A 382 12.65 -2.00 5.05
C GLU A 382 11.85 -2.20 3.75
N HIS A 383 10.64 -2.73 3.86
CA HIS A 383 9.75 -2.99 2.71
C HIS A 383 8.66 -1.92 2.51
N ARG A 384 8.92 -0.69 2.88
CA ARG A 384 8.05 0.45 2.55
C ARG A 384 8.08 0.74 1.05
N CYS A 385 7.11 1.52 0.58
CA CYS A 385 7.16 2.07 -0.77
C CYS A 385 8.51 2.77 -1.00
N PRO A 386 9.26 2.43 -2.06
CA PRO A 386 10.58 3.02 -2.29
C PRO A 386 10.45 4.51 -2.62
N PHE A 387 11.44 5.29 -2.17
CA PHE A 387 11.54 6.69 -2.56
C PHE A 387 11.96 6.78 -4.05
N PRO A 388 11.43 7.72 -4.86
CA PRO A 388 10.40 8.73 -4.58
C PRO A 388 8.98 8.30 -5.07
N ALA A 389 8.66 7.01 -5.09
CA ALA A 389 7.39 6.50 -5.64
C ALA A 389 6.14 7.13 -5.00
N GLN A 390 6.19 7.50 -3.71
CA GLN A 390 5.10 8.19 -3.04
C GLN A 390 4.87 9.57 -3.67
N GLU A 391 5.93 10.34 -3.88
CA GLU A 391 5.88 11.67 -4.46
C GLU A 391 5.37 11.63 -5.91
N ILE A 392 5.80 10.63 -6.68
CA ILE A 392 5.32 10.38 -8.04
C ILE A 392 3.80 10.13 -8.04
N ALA A 393 3.32 9.23 -7.18
CA ALA A 393 1.88 8.94 -7.05
C ALA A 393 1.09 10.19 -6.61
N GLU A 394 1.63 10.99 -5.68
CA GLU A 394 1.01 12.23 -5.21
C GLU A 394 0.90 13.27 -6.33
N VAL A 395 1.96 13.47 -7.13
CA VAL A 395 1.93 14.39 -8.28
C VAL A 395 0.86 13.95 -9.28
N ILE A 396 0.79 12.66 -9.61
CA ILE A 396 -0.21 12.12 -10.53
C ILE A 396 -1.63 12.36 -9.99
N ALA A 397 -1.91 11.91 -8.76
CA ALA A 397 -3.25 11.96 -8.21
C ALA A 397 -3.73 13.41 -7.99
N ARG A 398 -2.87 14.27 -7.44
CA ARG A 398 -3.19 15.68 -7.22
C ARG A 398 -3.48 16.40 -8.52
N THR A 399 -2.59 16.27 -9.51
CA THR A 399 -2.76 16.91 -10.81
C THR A 399 -4.02 16.42 -11.52
N ALA A 400 -4.31 15.12 -11.45
CA ALA A 400 -5.53 14.54 -11.99
C ALA A 400 -6.79 15.21 -11.40
N ILE A 401 -6.86 15.35 -10.10
CA ILE A 401 -8.00 15.96 -9.41
C ILE A 401 -8.09 17.45 -9.72
N GLU A 402 -6.97 18.18 -9.66
CA GLU A 402 -6.92 19.62 -9.97
C GLU A 402 -7.42 19.91 -11.38
N VAL A 403 -6.92 19.20 -12.40
CA VAL A 403 -7.35 19.39 -13.80
C VAL A 403 -8.82 19.05 -13.98
N LEU A 404 -9.31 17.98 -13.39
CA LEU A 404 -10.74 17.60 -13.49
C LEU A 404 -11.65 18.68 -12.90
N LEU A 405 -11.32 19.21 -11.71
CA LEU A 405 -12.13 20.26 -11.06
C LEU A 405 -12.02 21.61 -11.76
N ASP A 406 -10.87 21.94 -12.35
CA ASP A 406 -10.71 23.15 -13.16
C ASP A 406 -11.52 23.08 -14.47
N ARG A 407 -11.59 21.90 -15.08
CA ARG A 407 -12.33 21.67 -16.33
C ARG A 407 -13.84 21.53 -16.12
N LEU A 408 -14.26 20.98 -15.00
CA LEU A 408 -15.66 20.67 -14.64
C LEU A 408 -15.99 21.26 -13.28
N PRO A 409 -16.04 22.60 -13.13
CA PRO A 409 -16.13 23.28 -11.83
C PRO A 409 -17.46 23.06 -11.11
N ASP A 410 -18.50 22.62 -11.82
CA ASP A 410 -19.84 22.29 -11.27
C ASP A 410 -20.12 20.79 -11.20
N ILE A 411 -19.04 19.96 -11.19
CA ILE A 411 -19.14 18.51 -11.06
C ILE A 411 -19.86 18.14 -9.75
N ASP A 412 -20.83 17.23 -9.87
CA ASP A 412 -21.63 16.75 -8.75
C ASP A 412 -22.00 15.28 -8.96
N LEU A 413 -22.38 14.55 -7.90
CA LEU A 413 -22.83 13.17 -8.03
C LEU A 413 -24.11 13.07 -8.89
N ALA A 414 -24.12 12.06 -9.77
CA ALA A 414 -25.28 11.75 -10.59
C ALA A 414 -26.24 10.74 -9.95
N VAL A 415 -25.86 10.16 -8.81
CA VAL A 415 -26.66 9.20 -8.02
C VAL A 415 -27.08 9.83 -6.71
N SER A 416 -28.22 9.36 -6.17
CA SER A 416 -28.65 9.77 -4.84
C SER A 416 -27.68 9.24 -3.78
N PRO A 417 -27.35 10.01 -2.74
CA PRO A 417 -26.57 9.52 -1.59
C PRO A 417 -27.17 8.25 -0.97
N ASP A 418 -28.50 8.08 -1.03
CA ASP A 418 -29.23 6.92 -0.48
C ASP A 418 -29.08 5.66 -1.33
N GLU A 419 -28.75 5.77 -2.62
CA GLU A 419 -28.53 4.62 -3.51
C GLU A 419 -27.21 3.92 -3.24
N GLY A 420 -26.27 4.61 -2.58
CA GLY A 420 -24.97 4.10 -2.22
C GLY A 420 -24.02 3.89 -3.41
N LEU A 421 -22.74 4.05 -3.20
CA LEU A 421 -21.71 3.74 -4.19
C LEU A 421 -21.18 2.31 -3.96
N SER A 422 -20.94 1.60 -5.05
CA SER A 422 -20.43 0.23 -4.99
C SER A 422 -18.90 0.21 -4.84
N TRP A 423 -18.41 -0.58 -3.88
CA TRP A 423 -17.00 -0.78 -3.65
C TRP A 423 -16.51 -2.06 -4.31
N ARG A 424 -15.25 -2.03 -4.76
CA ARG A 424 -14.60 -3.19 -5.38
C ARG A 424 -14.47 -4.34 -4.36
N PRO A 425 -14.79 -5.58 -4.74
CA PRO A 425 -14.67 -6.72 -3.86
C PRO A 425 -13.22 -7.24 -3.81
N SER A 426 -12.30 -6.45 -3.27
CA SER A 426 -10.90 -6.82 -3.09
C SER A 426 -10.54 -6.91 -1.61
N PRO A 427 -9.86 -7.98 -1.14
CA PRO A 427 -9.34 -8.04 0.21
C PRO A 427 -8.17 -7.07 0.44
N TRP A 428 -7.54 -6.59 -0.63
CA TRP A 428 -6.34 -5.78 -0.60
C TRP A 428 -6.60 -4.29 -0.77
N LEU A 429 -7.44 -3.96 -1.75
CA LEU A 429 -7.64 -2.59 -2.19
C LEU A 429 -9.04 -2.07 -1.86
N ARG A 430 -9.10 -0.78 -1.58
CA ARG A 430 -10.30 -0.03 -1.31
C ARG A 430 -10.52 1.02 -2.39
N GLY A 431 -11.34 0.71 -3.38
CA GLY A 431 -11.71 1.60 -4.47
C GLY A 431 -13.15 1.40 -4.91
N LEU A 432 -13.68 2.40 -5.57
CA LEU A 432 -15.04 2.35 -6.12
C LEU A 432 -15.08 1.52 -7.40
N VAL A 433 -16.22 0.87 -7.66
CA VAL A 433 -16.52 0.24 -8.95
C VAL A 433 -16.81 1.30 -9.99
N GLU A 434 -17.59 2.33 -9.61
CA GLU A 434 -17.98 3.47 -10.44
C GLU A 434 -18.19 4.71 -9.56
N LEU A 435 -18.01 5.89 -10.14
CA LEU A 435 -18.35 7.19 -9.57
C LEU A 435 -19.11 8.00 -10.61
N PRO A 436 -20.43 7.78 -10.72
CA PRO A 436 -21.26 8.51 -11.68
C PRO A 436 -21.40 9.97 -11.29
N VAL A 437 -21.04 10.87 -12.20
CA VAL A 437 -21.11 12.32 -12.01
C VAL A 437 -21.90 13.00 -13.12
N ARG A 438 -22.40 14.20 -12.81
CA ARG A 438 -23.02 15.15 -13.73
C ARG A 438 -22.30 16.49 -13.66
N PHE A 439 -22.34 17.23 -14.73
CA PHE A 439 -21.71 18.55 -14.86
C PHE A 439 -22.33 19.30 -16.06
N THR A 440 -22.12 20.59 -16.16
CA THR A 440 -22.50 21.33 -17.37
C THR A 440 -21.60 20.90 -18.53
N ALA A 441 -22.21 20.46 -19.63
CA ALA A 441 -21.46 20.09 -20.83
C ALA A 441 -20.58 21.24 -21.32
N THR A 442 -19.30 20.97 -21.54
CA THR A 442 -18.31 21.94 -22.01
C THR A 442 -17.74 21.53 -23.37
N PRO A 443 -17.29 22.49 -24.20
CA PRO A 443 -16.61 22.17 -25.45
C PRO A 443 -15.24 21.52 -25.18
N VAL A 444 -14.80 20.70 -26.12
CA VAL A 444 -13.42 20.16 -26.16
C VAL A 444 -12.43 21.30 -26.26
N VAL A 445 -11.40 21.32 -25.40
CA VAL A 445 -10.46 22.44 -25.29
C VAL A 445 -9.23 22.26 -26.19
N GLY A 446 -8.82 21.01 -26.42
CA GLY A 446 -7.51 20.73 -27.01
C GLY A 446 -7.47 19.77 -28.18
N GLY A 447 -8.57 19.48 -28.78
CA GLY A 447 -8.59 18.60 -29.94
C GLY A 447 -7.89 19.21 -31.15
N THR A 448 -6.57 19.20 -31.19
CA THR A 448 -5.90 19.06 -32.50
C THR A 448 -5.74 17.56 -32.73
N PRO A 449 -6.25 17.07 -33.87
CA PRO A 449 -6.20 15.64 -34.19
C PRO A 449 -4.76 15.13 -34.32
#